data_0a0409997f7fe92bece1d59da19dd284
#
_entry.id   0a0409997f7fe92bece1d59da19dd284
#
_cell.length_a   1.000
_cell.length_b   1.000
_cell.length_c   1.000
_cell.angle_alpha   90.00
_cell.angle_beta   90.00
_cell.angle_gamma   90.00
#
_symmetry.space_group_name_H-M   'P 1'
#
loop_
_entity.id
_entity.type
_entity.pdbx_description
1 polymer ?
#
loop_
_entity_poly.entity_id
_entity_poly.type
_entity_poly.pdbx_seq_one_letter_code
_entity_poly.pdbx_strand_id
1 'polypeptide(L)'
;GRRAERLDSLRQELGDRLHTSVLDVCDREAVQQCVASLPPDFAEISVLINNAGLSLGGGKFQEDELDDMLTMIDTNIKGVVHVTHAVLPGMIERDRGHIFNIGSVGGVYTVPGNSIYGSTKSFVHMFTLDLRAELLGHHIRVSVLEPGAVDTEFIEVRARGDKTARDRHYKGMRIISADEFADILFYAYSLPPHVNANIIEVMPTDQNWNRVAIHRET
;
A
#
# COMPACT_ATOMS: atom_id res chain seq x y z
N GLY A 1 12.47 -1.20 -4.32
CA GLY A 1 12.46 -1.46 -2.86
C GLY A 1 13.76 -1.03 -2.21
N ARG A 2 13.82 -0.89 -0.86
CA ARG A 2 14.99 -0.40 -0.14
C ARG A 2 16.03 -1.49 0.21
N ARG A 3 15.61 -2.75 0.30
CA ARG A 3 16.44 -3.89 0.76
C ARG A 3 17.03 -4.62 -0.45
N ALA A 4 18.31 -4.36 -0.76
CA ALA A 4 19.00 -4.93 -1.91
C ALA A 4 18.99 -6.48 -1.89
N GLU A 5 19.27 -7.07 -0.73
CA GLU A 5 19.31 -8.53 -0.55
C GLU A 5 17.98 -9.21 -0.88
N ARG A 6 16.83 -8.55 -0.60
CA ARG A 6 15.51 -9.06 -0.96
C ARG A 6 15.25 -8.99 -2.46
N LEU A 7 15.71 -7.92 -3.08
CA LEU A 7 15.60 -7.73 -4.52
C LEU A 7 16.46 -8.74 -5.27
N ASP A 8 17.65 -9.05 -4.76
CA ASP A 8 18.54 -10.06 -5.35
C ASP A 8 17.96 -11.46 -5.22
N SER A 9 17.32 -11.80 -4.10
CA SER A 9 16.60 -13.07 -3.95
C SER A 9 15.48 -13.22 -4.97
N LEU A 10 14.67 -12.17 -5.16
CA LEU A 10 13.60 -12.17 -6.17
C LEU A 10 14.16 -12.28 -7.59
N ARG A 11 15.30 -11.67 -7.88
CA ARG A 11 15.95 -11.77 -9.19
C ARG A 11 16.44 -13.18 -9.46
N GLN A 12 16.95 -13.89 -8.45
CA GLN A 12 17.35 -15.28 -8.58
C GLN A 12 16.15 -16.21 -8.88
N GLU A 13 14.99 -15.90 -8.28
CA GLU A 13 13.77 -16.68 -8.46
C GLU A 13 13.09 -16.42 -9.82
N LEU A 14 12.98 -15.15 -10.23
CA LEU A 14 12.18 -14.74 -11.39
C LEU A 14 13.00 -14.52 -12.67
N GLY A 15 14.33 -14.41 -12.55
CA GLY A 15 15.24 -14.25 -13.70
C GLY A 15 14.95 -12.98 -14.52
N ASP A 16 15.06 -13.09 -15.83
CA ASP A 16 14.92 -11.97 -16.79
C ASP A 16 13.51 -11.37 -16.85
N ARG A 17 12.54 -11.99 -16.20
CA ARG A 17 11.18 -11.45 -16.05
C ARG A 17 11.08 -10.31 -15.03
N LEU A 18 12.17 -10.03 -14.33
CA LEU A 18 12.22 -9.04 -13.27
C LEU A 18 13.36 -8.04 -13.47
N HIS A 19 13.01 -6.75 -13.48
CA HIS A 19 13.94 -5.66 -13.26
C HIS A 19 13.80 -5.13 -11.84
N THR A 20 14.92 -4.92 -11.13
CA THR A 20 14.91 -4.43 -9.73
C THR A 20 15.68 -3.12 -9.61
N SER A 21 15.16 -2.25 -8.75
CA SER A 21 15.85 -1.00 -8.38
C SER A 21 15.84 -0.83 -6.86
N VAL A 22 17.01 -0.53 -6.30
CA VAL A 22 17.10 -0.08 -4.90
C VAL A 22 16.62 1.37 -4.87
N LEU A 23 15.47 1.60 -4.26
CA LEU A 23 14.76 2.88 -4.33
C LEU A 23 14.01 3.14 -3.02
N ASP A 24 14.13 4.36 -2.49
CA ASP A 24 13.21 4.90 -1.49
C ASP A 24 12.16 5.76 -2.20
N VAL A 25 10.89 5.44 -2.01
CA VAL A 25 9.78 6.19 -2.62
C VAL A 25 9.63 7.61 -2.05
N CYS A 26 10.27 7.91 -0.91
CA CYS A 26 10.32 9.24 -0.33
C CYS A 26 11.24 10.19 -1.12
N ASP A 27 12.21 9.66 -1.86
CA ASP A 27 13.10 10.45 -2.72
C ASP A 27 12.46 10.66 -4.09
N ARG A 28 11.87 11.86 -4.26
CA ARG A 28 11.18 12.24 -5.51
C ARG A 28 12.07 12.16 -6.74
N GLU A 29 13.30 12.64 -6.63
CA GLU A 29 14.23 12.70 -7.78
C GLU A 29 14.69 11.31 -8.17
N ALA A 30 15.01 10.47 -7.20
CA ALA A 30 15.35 9.07 -7.44
C ALA A 30 14.17 8.29 -8.06
N VAL A 31 12.92 8.56 -7.64
CA VAL A 31 11.73 7.96 -8.26
C VAL A 31 11.59 8.36 -9.72
N GLN A 32 11.74 9.65 -10.04
CA GLN A 32 11.66 10.14 -11.41
C GLN A 32 12.76 9.53 -12.30
N GLN A 33 13.99 9.50 -11.81
CA GLN A 33 15.12 8.89 -12.52
C GLN A 33 14.92 7.39 -12.73
N CYS A 34 14.43 6.69 -11.71
CA CYS A 34 14.15 5.25 -11.78
C CYS A 34 13.17 4.93 -12.92
N VAL A 35 12.05 5.66 -12.99
CA VAL A 35 11.04 5.45 -14.03
C VAL A 35 11.58 5.83 -15.41
N ALA A 36 12.32 6.95 -15.53
CA ALA A 36 12.88 7.41 -16.79
C ALA A 36 14.00 6.51 -17.33
N SER A 37 14.68 5.75 -16.47
CA SER A 37 15.80 4.88 -16.83
C SER A 37 15.45 3.40 -16.93
N LEU A 38 14.18 3.04 -16.93
CA LEU A 38 13.77 1.64 -17.09
C LEU A 38 14.27 1.09 -18.43
N PRO A 39 14.77 -0.17 -18.45
CA PRO A 39 15.09 -0.85 -19.70
C PRO A 39 13.89 -0.88 -20.64
N PRO A 40 14.09 -0.88 -21.97
CA PRO A 40 13.01 -0.84 -22.96
C PRO A 40 11.92 -1.89 -22.73
N ASP A 41 12.30 -3.10 -22.32
CA ASP A 41 11.35 -4.21 -22.05
C ASP A 41 10.46 -3.96 -20.84
N PHE A 42 10.80 -3.00 -19.97
CA PHE A 42 10.07 -2.63 -18.76
C PHE A 42 9.52 -1.20 -18.78
N ALA A 43 9.76 -0.44 -19.84
CA ALA A 43 9.42 0.99 -19.92
C ALA A 43 7.89 1.21 -20.07
N GLU A 44 7.18 0.29 -20.71
CA GLU A 44 5.73 0.38 -20.87
C GLU A 44 4.99 -0.14 -19.61
N ILE A 45 4.98 0.66 -18.56
CA ILE A 45 4.28 0.29 -17.32
C ILE A 45 2.77 0.27 -17.57
N SER A 46 2.16 -0.92 -17.54
CA SER A 46 0.72 -1.12 -17.70
C SER A 46 -0.01 -1.26 -16.36
N VAL A 47 0.68 -1.62 -15.28
CA VAL A 47 0.13 -1.72 -13.93
C VAL A 47 1.09 -1.06 -12.95
N LEU A 48 0.56 -0.21 -12.08
CA LEU A 48 1.27 0.34 -10.92
C LEU A 48 0.63 -0.18 -9.64
N ILE A 49 1.44 -0.77 -8.76
CA ILE A 49 1.00 -1.16 -7.42
C ILE A 49 1.76 -0.34 -6.39
N ASN A 50 1.12 0.67 -5.83
CA ASN A 50 1.64 1.47 -4.72
C ASN A 50 1.48 0.69 -3.42
N ASN A 51 2.41 -0.21 -3.17
CA ASN A 51 2.42 -1.08 -1.99
C ASN A 51 3.36 -0.60 -0.88
N ALA A 52 4.33 0.26 -1.19
CA ALA A 52 5.25 0.78 -0.19
C ALA A 52 4.48 1.54 0.90
N GLY A 53 4.62 1.07 2.14
CA GLY A 53 3.93 1.67 3.28
C GLY A 53 4.35 1.01 4.58
N LEU A 54 4.17 1.71 5.68
CA LEU A 54 4.50 1.22 7.01
C LEU A 54 3.59 1.85 8.07
N SER A 55 3.56 1.21 9.25
CA SER A 55 3.04 1.78 10.49
C SER A 55 4.12 1.69 11.56
N LEU A 56 4.26 2.72 12.36
CA LEU A 56 5.17 2.80 13.49
C LEU A 56 4.40 3.26 14.73
N GLY A 57 4.90 2.95 15.92
CA GLY A 57 4.23 3.31 17.16
C GLY A 57 2.92 2.53 17.38
N GLY A 58 1.89 3.23 17.82
CA GLY A 58 0.56 2.67 18.10
C GLY A 58 0.08 2.96 19.51
N GLY A 59 0.75 3.88 20.19
CA GLY A 59 0.34 4.49 21.45
C GLY A 59 -0.68 5.60 21.26
N LYS A 60 -0.87 6.42 22.29
CA LYS A 60 -1.62 7.66 22.15
C LYS A 60 -0.78 8.69 21.40
N PHE A 61 -1.43 9.58 20.67
CA PHE A 61 -0.76 10.57 19.82
C PHE A 61 0.36 11.34 20.56
N GLN A 62 0.14 11.76 21.78
CA GLN A 62 1.12 12.52 22.56
C GLN A 62 2.26 11.65 23.16
N GLU A 63 2.17 10.33 23.02
CA GLU A 63 3.14 9.35 23.55
C GLU A 63 4.02 8.77 22.43
N ASP A 64 3.59 8.88 21.17
CA ASP A 64 4.34 8.39 20.02
C ASP A 64 5.42 9.39 19.57
N GLU A 65 6.49 8.88 18.98
CA GLU A 65 7.61 9.69 18.49
C GLU A 65 7.23 10.46 17.22
N LEU A 66 7.51 11.77 17.20
CA LEU A 66 7.20 12.63 16.04
C LEU A 66 7.89 12.16 14.76
N ASP A 67 9.14 11.69 14.84
CA ASP A 67 9.90 11.21 13.68
C ASP A 67 9.24 9.98 13.05
N ASP A 68 8.65 9.09 13.86
CA ASP A 68 7.86 7.95 13.36
C ASP A 68 6.61 8.43 12.61
N MET A 69 5.93 9.44 13.15
CA MET A 69 4.75 10.04 12.52
C MET A 69 5.09 10.65 11.16
N LEU A 70 6.19 11.42 11.09
CA LEU A 70 6.66 12.03 9.85
C LEU A 70 7.10 10.97 8.83
N THR A 71 7.78 9.91 9.28
CA THR A 71 8.16 8.77 8.44
C THR A 71 6.94 8.07 7.81
N MET A 72 5.86 7.92 8.58
CA MET A 72 4.59 7.37 8.04
C MET A 72 3.99 8.30 6.97
N ILE A 73 4.00 9.61 7.18
CA ILE A 73 3.50 10.60 6.21
C ILE A 73 4.34 10.57 4.95
N ASP A 74 5.66 10.60 5.08
CA ASP A 74 6.58 10.60 3.96
C ASP A 74 6.42 9.33 3.10
N THR A 75 6.36 8.17 3.74
CA THR A 75 6.27 6.91 3.01
C THR A 75 4.87 6.67 2.44
N ASN A 76 3.83 6.78 3.28
CA ASN A 76 2.48 6.37 2.91
C ASN A 76 1.74 7.40 2.07
N ILE A 77 2.12 8.68 2.13
CA ILE A 77 1.49 9.77 1.37
C ILE A 77 2.42 10.24 0.26
N LYS A 78 3.58 10.85 0.60
CA LYS A 78 4.46 11.41 -0.42
C LYS A 78 4.97 10.33 -1.37
N GLY A 79 5.33 9.14 -0.85
CA GLY A 79 5.77 8.02 -1.69
C GLY A 79 4.73 7.62 -2.74
N VAL A 80 3.46 7.51 -2.37
CA VAL A 80 2.36 7.21 -3.30
C VAL A 80 2.23 8.32 -4.36
N VAL A 81 2.29 9.58 -3.94
CA VAL A 81 2.20 10.73 -4.87
C VAL A 81 3.38 10.76 -5.83
N HIS A 82 4.61 10.59 -5.33
CA HIS A 82 5.82 10.62 -6.17
C HIS A 82 5.78 9.55 -7.27
N VAL A 83 5.48 8.30 -6.90
CA VAL A 83 5.47 7.19 -7.85
C VAL A 83 4.32 7.31 -8.84
N THR A 84 3.13 7.66 -8.37
CA THR A 84 1.98 7.87 -9.25
C THR A 84 2.24 9.00 -10.25
N HIS A 85 2.79 10.13 -9.80
CA HIS A 85 3.12 11.27 -10.65
C HIS A 85 4.18 10.92 -11.71
N ALA A 86 5.15 10.07 -11.39
CA ALA A 86 6.18 9.66 -12.33
C ALA A 86 5.66 8.66 -13.40
N VAL A 87 4.70 7.80 -13.03
CA VAL A 87 4.21 6.71 -13.92
C VAL A 87 3.01 7.13 -14.76
N LEU A 88 2.10 7.91 -14.19
CA LEU A 88 0.81 8.25 -14.81
C LEU A 88 0.92 8.91 -16.20
N PRO A 89 1.86 9.84 -16.48
CA PRO A 89 1.94 10.45 -17.81
C PRO A 89 2.11 9.44 -18.96
N GLY A 90 2.94 8.41 -18.76
CA GLY A 90 3.10 7.35 -19.76
C GLY A 90 1.84 6.46 -19.92
N MET A 91 1.05 6.27 -18.86
CA MET A 91 -0.25 5.59 -18.97
C MET A 91 -1.26 6.45 -19.76
N ILE A 92 -1.29 7.77 -19.52
CA ILE A 92 -2.16 8.71 -20.25
C ILE A 92 -1.80 8.75 -21.74
N GLU A 93 -0.51 8.84 -22.08
CA GLU A 93 -0.03 8.84 -23.46
C GLU A 93 -0.46 7.60 -24.24
N ARG A 94 -0.43 6.43 -23.59
CA ARG A 94 -0.87 5.16 -24.19
C ARG A 94 -2.37 4.90 -24.05
N ASP A 95 -3.08 5.77 -23.33
CA ASP A 95 -4.48 5.63 -22.94
C ASP A 95 -4.81 4.24 -22.36
N ARG A 96 -3.90 3.71 -21.54
CA ARG A 96 -3.99 2.38 -20.95
C ARG A 96 -3.21 2.27 -19.67
N GLY A 97 -3.89 1.77 -18.62
CA GLY A 97 -3.22 1.51 -17.34
C GLY A 97 -4.15 1.01 -16.25
N HIS A 98 -3.56 0.50 -15.16
CA HIS A 98 -4.27 0.23 -13.93
C HIS A 98 -3.39 0.59 -12.73
N ILE A 99 -3.86 1.48 -11.89
CA ILE A 99 -3.18 1.88 -10.65
C ILE A 99 -3.90 1.20 -9.48
N PHE A 100 -3.17 0.44 -8.70
CA PHE A 100 -3.60 -0.11 -7.42
C PHE A 100 -2.90 0.60 -6.28
N ASN A 101 -3.65 1.20 -5.39
CA ASN A 101 -3.15 1.78 -4.17
C ASN A 101 -3.50 0.88 -2.98
N ILE A 102 -2.53 0.52 -2.16
CA ILE A 102 -2.77 -0.30 -0.98
C ILE A 102 -3.16 0.61 0.19
N GLY A 103 -4.46 0.66 0.44
CA GLY A 103 -5.09 1.31 1.58
C GLY A 103 -4.99 0.49 2.87
N SER A 104 -6.02 0.53 3.67
CA SER A 104 -6.22 -0.30 4.87
C SER A 104 -7.63 -0.05 5.42
N VAL A 105 -8.24 -1.04 6.04
CA VAL A 105 -9.44 -0.85 6.88
C VAL A 105 -9.21 0.18 8.00
N GLY A 106 -7.95 0.36 8.45
CA GLY A 106 -7.57 1.41 9.39
C GLY A 106 -7.64 2.84 8.82
N GLY A 107 -7.78 3.00 7.51
CA GLY A 107 -8.06 4.29 6.85
C GLY A 107 -9.56 4.60 6.74
N VAL A 108 -10.40 3.59 6.90
CA VAL A 108 -11.87 3.69 6.83
C VAL A 108 -12.49 3.72 8.23
N TYR A 109 -11.99 2.87 9.11
CA TYR A 109 -12.53 2.69 10.47
C TYR A 109 -11.54 3.21 11.51
N THR A 110 -12.05 3.95 12.49
CA THR A 110 -11.21 4.52 13.55
C THR A 110 -10.73 3.46 14.53
N VAL A 111 -9.43 3.46 14.80
CA VAL A 111 -8.80 2.56 15.77
C VAL A 111 -7.92 3.39 16.72
N PRO A 112 -8.10 3.29 18.05
CA PRO A 112 -7.20 3.94 19.01
C PRO A 112 -5.73 3.57 18.76
N GLY A 113 -4.83 4.53 18.89
CA GLY A 113 -3.40 4.35 18.59
C GLY A 113 -3.07 4.33 17.09
N ASN A 114 -3.98 4.75 16.23
CA ASN A 114 -3.81 4.69 14.78
C ASN A 114 -3.97 6.06 14.10
N SER A 115 -3.89 7.14 14.87
CA SER A 115 -4.22 8.50 14.42
C SER A 115 -3.48 8.92 13.15
N ILE A 116 -2.16 8.72 13.09
CA ILE A 116 -1.37 9.08 11.89
C ILE A 116 -1.48 8.00 10.83
N TYR A 117 -1.24 6.73 11.17
CA TYR A 117 -1.33 5.66 10.17
C TYR A 117 -2.71 5.63 9.49
N GLY A 118 -3.79 5.65 10.28
CA GLY A 118 -5.16 5.67 9.75
C GLY A 118 -5.39 6.88 8.83
N SER A 119 -4.95 8.07 9.25
CA SER A 119 -5.05 9.28 8.44
C SER A 119 -4.27 9.18 7.12
N THR A 120 -3.06 8.57 7.13
CA THR A 120 -2.33 8.35 5.87
C THR A 120 -3.07 7.38 4.93
N LYS A 121 -3.74 6.37 5.48
CA LYS A 121 -4.52 5.42 4.68
C LYS A 121 -5.87 5.98 4.22
N SER A 122 -6.47 6.90 5.00
CA SER A 122 -7.62 7.70 4.54
C SER A 122 -7.24 8.63 3.38
N PHE A 123 -6.03 9.21 3.41
CA PHE A 123 -5.50 9.96 2.27
C PHE A 123 -5.41 9.06 1.03
N VAL A 124 -4.82 7.86 1.16
CA VAL A 124 -4.68 6.92 0.03
C VAL A 124 -6.05 6.52 -0.54
N HIS A 125 -7.03 6.28 0.33
CA HIS A 125 -8.41 6.02 -0.06
C HIS A 125 -8.97 7.16 -0.94
N MET A 126 -9.02 8.38 -0.40
CA MET A 126 -9.61 9.52 -1.08
C MET A 126 -8.82 9.91 -2.33
N PHE A 127 -7.47 9.91 -2.26
CA PHE A 127 -6.61 10.16 -3.41
C PHE A 127 -6.92 9.20 -4.57
N THR A 128 -7.18 7.93 -4.28
CA THR A 128 -7.54 6.95 -5.30
C THR A 128 -8.86 7.28 -5.99
N LEU A 129 -9.87 7.67 -5.23
CA LEU A 129 -11.19 8.00 -5.76
C LEU A 129 -11.17 9.29 -6.59
N ASP A 130 -10.48 10.31 -6.09
CA ASP A 130 -10.34 11.59 -6.79
C ASP A 130 -9.53 11.40 -8.09
N LEU A 131 -8.40 10.70 -8.04
CA LEU A 131 -7.60 10.39 -9.23
C LEU A 131 -8.43 9.61 -10.27
N ARG A 132 -9.27 8.67 -9.82
CA ARG A 132 -10.20 7.96 -10.71
C ARG A 132 -11.19 8.90 -11.40
N ALA A 133 -11.68 9.92 -10.67
CA ALA A 133 -12.60 10.91 -11.22
C ALA A 133 -11.89 11.85 -12.22
N GLU A 134 -10.67 12.27 -11.93
CA GLU A 134 -9.85 13.11 -12.83
C GLU A 134 -9.50 12.41 -14.14
N LEU A 135 -9.37 11.08 -14.12
CA LEU A 135 -9.05 10.26 -15.30
C LEU A 135 -10.30 9.84 -16.11
N LEU A 136 -11.44 10.44 -15.86
CA LEU A 136 -12.65 10.19 -16.66
C LEU A 136 -12.40 10.58 -18.12
N GLY A 137 -12.66 9.64 -19.03
CA GLY A 137 -12.38 9.79 -20.46
C GLY A 137 -11.09 9.07 -20.92
N HIS A 138 -10.28 8.58 -19.98
CA HIS A 138 -9.14 7.71 -20.27
C HIS A 138 -9.46 6.24 -19.93
N HIS A 139 -8.83 5.31 -20.66
CA HIS A 139 -8.94 3.87 -20.42
C HIS A 139 -7.97 3.42 -19.30
N ILE A 140 -7.90 4.22 -18.22
CA ILE A 140 -7.06 3.97 -17.06
C ILE A 140 -7.95 3.66 -15.86
N ARG A 141 -7.68 2.53 -15.22
CA ARG A 141 -8.36 2.10 -14.00
C ARG A 141 -7.59 2.55 -12.77
N VAL A 142 -8.29 2.91 -11.71
CA VAL A 142 -7.68 3.24 -10.41
C VAL A 142 -8.48 2.56 -9.31
N SER A 143 -7.81 1.77 -8.49
CA SER A 143 -8.43 0.95 -7.44
C SER A 143 -7.71 1.11 -6.12
N VAL A 144 -8.43 1.13 -5.01
CA VAL A 144 -7.86 0.97 -3.68
C VAL A 144 -8.20 -0.41 -3.13
N LEU A 145 -7.18 -1.09 -2.58
CA LEU A 145 -7.35 -2.31 -1.81
C LEU A 145 -7.18 -1.99 -0.33
N GLU A 146 -8.15 -2.35 0.48
CA GLU A 146 -8.22 -2.02 1.91
C GLU A 146 -8.20 -3.29 2.75
N PRO A 147 -7.01 -3.87 2.97
CA PRO A 147 -6.88 -5.07 3.78
C PRO A 147 -7.09 -4.80 5.27
N GLY A 148 -7.66 -5.79 5.93
CA GLY A 148 -7.53 -6.00 7.36
C GLY A 148 -6.21 -6.69 7.71
N ALA A 149 -6.29 -7.75 8.54
CA ALA A 149 -5.12 -8.51 8.97
C ALA A 149 -4.58 -9.39 7.84
N VAL A 150 -3.40 -9.03 7.33
CA VAL A 150 -2.65 -9.81 6.34
C VAL A 150 -1.31 -10.24 6.93
N ASP A 151 -0.95 -11.49 6.69
CA ASP A 151 0.31 -12.10 7.16
C ASP A 151 1.51 -11.58 6.38
N THR A 152 2.15 -10.57 6.94
CA THR A 152 3.35 -9.92 6.40
C THR A 152 4.27 -9.47 7.53
N GLU A 153 5.43 -8.92 7.18
CA GLU A 153 6.34 -8.29 8.15
C GLU A 153 5.77 -6.98 8.77
N PHE A 154 4.55 -6.57 8.44
CA PHE A 154 3.99 -5.27 8.83
C PHE A 154 3.95 -5.06 10.35
N ILE A 155 3.49 -6.06 11.11
CA ILE A 155 3.45 -5.97 12.59
C ILE A 155 4.85 -6.00 13.19
N GLU A 156 5.78 -6.75 12.60
CA GLU A 156 7.18 -6.77 13.03
C GLU A 156 7.84 -5.39 12.82
N VAL A 157 7.62 -4.77 11.66
CA VAL A 157 8.08 -3.40 11.38
C VAL A 157 7.46 -2.39 12.36
N ARG A 158 6.15 -2.48 12.60
CA ARG A 158 5.44 -1.63 13.57
C ARG A 158 6.01 -1.77 14.98
N ALA A 159 6.40 -2.97 15.35
CA ALA A 159 7.02 -3.29 16.64
C ALA A 159 8.56 -3.14 16.65
N ARG A 160 9.13 -2.37 15.71
CA ARG A 160 10.57 -2.07 15.62
C ARG A 160 11.47 -3.32 15.60
N GLY A 161 11.02 -4.38 14.89
CA GLY A 161 11.77 -5.63 14.70
C GLY A 161 11.51 -6.71 15.76
N ASP A 162 10.54 -6.51 16.66
CA ASP A 162 10.12 -7.57 17.57
C ASP A 162 9.36 -8.67 16.80
N LYS A 163 10.08 -9.75 16.51
CA LYS A 163 9.57 -10.90 15.77
C LYS A 163 8.42 -11.64 16.49
N THR A 164 8.28 -11.46 17.80
CA THR A 164 7.20 -12.08 18.57
C THR A 164 5.91 -11.26 18.55
N ALA A 165 5.98 -10.00 18.13
CA ALA A 165 4.85 -9.10 18.08
C ALA A 165 3.74 -9.60 17.15
N ARG A 166 4.12 -10.20 16.00
CA ARG A 166 3.17 -10.82 15.07
C ARG A 166 2.34 -11.90 15.73
N ASP A 167 2.99 -12.86 16.39
CA ASP A 167 2.30 -13.99 17.02
C ASP A 167 1.41 -13.54 18.17
N ARG A 168 1.85 -12.53 18.92
CA ARG A 168 0.99 -11.93 19.97
C ARG A 168 -0.22 -11.22 19.39
N HIS A 169 -0.01 -10.46 18.29
CA HIS A 169 -1.05 -9.64 17.68
C HIS A 169 -2.16 -10.48 17.04
N TYR A 170 -1.80 -11.57 16.38
CA TYR A 170 -2.72 -12.43 15.63
C TYR A 170 -3.08 -13.73 16.35
N LYS A 171 -2.73 -13.85 17.64
CA LYS A 171 -2.98 -15.06 18.41
C LYS A 171 -4.46 -15.50 18.33
N GLY A 172 -4.69 -16.71 17.81
CA GLY A 172 -6.03 -17.30 17.70
C GLY A 172 -6.85 -16.80 16.52
N MET A 173 -6.29 -15.96 15.64
CA MET A 173 -6.94 -15.51 14.39
C MET A 173 -6.43 -16.29 13.20
N ARG A 174 -7.31 -16.60 12.26
CA ARG A 174 -6.93 -16.94 10.88
C ARG A 174 -6.85 -15.64 10.09
N ILE A 175 -5.65 -15.30 9.67
CA ILE A 175 -5.38 -14.06 8.91
C ILE A 175 -5.20 -14.38 7.43
N ILE A 176 -5.41 -13.39 6.57
CA ILE A 176 -5.22 -13.53 5.12
C ILE A 176 -3.72 -13.68 4.87
N SER A 177 -3.31 -14.66 4.07
CA SER A 177 -1.92 -14.76 3.61
C SER A 177 -1.59 -13.68 2.57
N ALA A 178 -0.31 -13.40 2.38
CA ALA A 178 0.13 -12.47 1.33
C ALA A 178 -0.28 -12.96 -0.07
N ASP A 179 -0.25 -14.27 -0.31
CA ASP A 179 -0.65 -14.88 -1.58
C ASP A 179 -2.15 -14.74 -1.82
N GLU A 180 -2.99 -15.02 -0.82
CA GLU A 180 -4.45 -14.81 -0.94
C GLU A 180 -4.78 -13.34 -1.22
N PHE A 181 -4.04 -12.40 -0.61
CA PHE A 181 -4.24 -10.98 -0.90
C PHE A 181 -3.79 -10.61 -2.32
N ALA A 182 -2.69 -11.19 -2.80
CA ALA A 182 -2.23 -11.02 -4.17
C ALA A 182 -3.22 -11.60 -5.19
N ASP A 183 -3.86 -12.73 -4.90
CA ASP A 183 -4.92 -13.33 -5.74
C ASP A 183 -6.13 -12.41 -5.88
N ILE A 184 -6.53 -11.72 -4.81
CA ILE A 184 -7.62 -10.73 -4.84
C ILE A 184 -7.24 -9.56 -5.77
N LEU A 185 -6.01 -9.04 -5.66
CA LEU A 185 -5.51 -8.00 -6.55
C LEU A 185 -5.49 -8.48 -8.00
N PHE A 186 -4.98 -9.69 -8.24
CA PHE A 186 -4.92 -10.28 -9.57
C PHE A 186 -6.31 -10.50 -10.17
N TYR A 187 -7.29 -10.91 -9.36
CA TYR A 187 -8.68 -10.99 -9.80
C TYR A 187 -9.20 -9.61 -10.26
N ALA A 188 -8.98 -8.56 -9.48
CA ALA A 188 -9.39 -7.21 -9.84
C ALA A 188 -8.68 -6.70 -11.11
N TYR A 189 -7.40 -7.04 -11.28
CA TYR A 189 -6.66 -6.76 -12.52
C TYR A 189 -7.28 -7.47 -13.72
N SER A 190 -7.71 -8.73 -13.56
CA SER A 190 -8.24 -9.59 -14.61
C SER A 190 -9.64 -9.20 -15.10
N LEU A 191 -10.32 -8.26 -14.44
CA LEU A 191 -11.62 -7.75 -14.87
C LEU A 191 -11.53 -7.12 -16.26
N PRO A 192 -12.61 -7.14 -17.05
CA PRO A 192 -12.65 -6.49 -18.35
C PRO A 192 -12.17 -5.02 -18.28
N PRO A 193 -11.46 -4.49 -19.30
CA PRO A 193 -10.85 -3.17 -19.23
C PRO A 193 -11.79 -2.01 -18.90
N HIS A 194 -13.07 -2.14 -19.22
CA HIS A 194 -14.10 -1.14 -18.92
C HIS A 194 -14.68 -1.24 -17.51
N VAL A 195 -14.28 -2.27 -16.74
CA VAL A 195 -14.75 -2.49 -15.37
C VAL A 195 -13.66 -2.07 -14.39
N ASN A 196 -13.96 -1.09 -13.55
CA ASN A 196 -13.10 -0.63 -12.47
C ASN A 196 -13.69 -1.04 -11.12
N ALA A 197 -13.01 -1.89 -10.37
CA ALA A 197 -13.31 -2.13 -8.98
C ALA A 197 -12.72 -0.97 -8.16
N ASN A 198 -13.54 -0.01 -7.76
CA ASN A 198 -13.04 1.22 -7.13
C ASN A 198 -12.43 0.96 -5.76
N ILE A 199 -13.16 0.22 -4.91
CA ILE A 199 -12.78 -0.10 -3.54
C ILE A 199 -12.91 -1.61 -3.35
N ILE A 200 -11.86 -2.23 -2.83
CA ILE A 200 -11.84 -3.66 -2.49
C ILE A 200 -11.43 -3.77 -1.03
N GLU A 201 -12.42 -3.81 -0.15
CA GLU A 201 -12.20 -4.03 1.28
C GLU A 201 -12.27 -5.53 1.58
N VAL A 202 -11.24 -6.05 2.25
CA VAL A 202 -11.16 -7.46 2.62
C VAL A 202 -10.63 -7.65 4.03
N MET A 203 -11.32 -8.48 4.80
CA MET A 203 -10.93 -8.85 6.16
C MET A 203 -11.01 -10.36 6.33
N PRO A 204 -10.17 -10.95 7.22
CA PRO A 204 -10.41 -12.31 7.68
C PRO A 204 -11.80 -12.41 8.34
N THR A 205 -12.42 -13.58 8.27
CA THR A 205 -13.70 -13.82 8.96
C THR A 205 -13.60 -13.67 10.48
N ASP A 206 -12.39 -13.76 11.02
CA ASP A 206 -12.11 -13.61 12.45
C ASP A 206 -11.89 -12.14 12.85
N GLN A 207 -11.98 -11.20 11.90
CA GLN A 207 -11.83 -9.75 12.14
C GLN A 207 -13.16 -9.02 11.95
N ASN A 208 -13.40 -8.02 12.80
CA ASN A 208 -14.52 -7.09 12.69
C ASN A 208 -13.98 -5.64 12.74
N TRP A 209 -14.68 -4.72 12.09
CA TRP A 209 -14.33 -3.28 12.11
C TRP A 209 -14.95 -2.51 13.27
N ASN A 210 -15.91 -3.10 13.99
CA ASN A 210 -16.68 -2.39 15.01
C ASN A 210 -16.21 -2.71 16.43
N ARG A 211 -15.37 -1.83 17.00
CA ARG A 211 -15.16 -1.77 18.45
C ARG A 211 -15.70 -0.45 18.99
N VAL A 212 -16.89 -0.46 19.55
CA VAL A 212 -17.38 0.69 20.32
C VAL A 212 -16.67 0.67 21.68
N ALA A 213 -15.72 1.62 21.86
CA ALA A 213 -15.12 1.87 23.15
C ALA A 213 -15.94 2.92 23.90
N ILE A 214 -16.34 2.62 25.13
CA ILE A 214 -17.10 3.53 25.99
C ILE A 214 -16.29 3.77 27.25
N HIS A 215 -16.00 5.05 27.55
CA HIS A 215 -15.47 5.43 28.84
C HIS A 215 -16.60 5.44 29.88
N ARG A 216 -16.38 4.80 31.01
CA ARG A 216 -17.27 4.88 32.19
C ARG A 216 -16.48 5.47 33.34
N GLU A 217 -16.98 6.54 33.90
CA GLU A 217 -16.44 7.06 35.18
C GLU A 217 -16.66 6.00 36.25
N THR A 218 -15.61 5.67 37.01
CA THR A 218 -15.65 4.73 38.14
C THR A 218 -15.99 5.45 39.42
#